data_62c1d9e832b6195cb7c195305550503e
#
_entry.id   62c1d9e832b6195cb7c195305550503e
#
_cell.length_a   1.000
_cell.length_b   1.000
_cell.length_c   1.000
_cell.angle_alpha   90.00
_cell.angle_beta   90.00
_cell.angle_gamma   90.00
#
_symmetry.space_group_name_H-M   'P 1'
#
loop_
_entity.id
_entity.type
_entity.pdbx_description
1 polymer ?
#
loop_
_entity_poly.entity_id
_entity_poly.type
_entity_poly.pdbx_seq_one_letter_code
_entity_poly.pdbx_strand_id
1 'polypeptide(L)'
;MASEGLQGHRARKRFGQNFLHDRHWIERIAKAVNATEGDDIVEIGPGQAALTRELIAGAGKVRAVEIDRDLAAWLKETFPESLSLIEADALTLDWTQVAKNDNLRVVGNLPYNISSPLLFKLLEAADHVKDQHFMLQKEVVDRMVAQHG
;
A
#
# COMPACT_ATOMS: atom_id res chain seq x y z
N MET A 1 10.69 23.02 -5.28
CA MET A 1 10.06 22.00 -6.11
C MET A 1 9.73 20.79 -5.26
N ALA A 2 8.55 20.25 -5.47
CA ALA A 2 8.09 19.09 -4.70
C ALA A 2 9.02 17.89 -4.81
N SER A 3 9.69 17.74 -5.96
CA SER A 3 10.58 16.61 -6.21
C SER A 3 11.80 16.59 -5.27
N GLU A 4 12.30 17.74 -4.87
CA GLU A 4 13.47 17.79 -3.98
C GLU A 4 13.14 17.28 -2.58
N GLY A 5 11.99 17.68 -2.02
CA GLY A 5 11.54 17.18 -0.74
C GLY A 5 11.30 15.69 -0.75
N LEU A 6 10.73 15.18 -1.84
CA LEU A 6 10.50 13.75 -1.99
C LEU A 6 11.80 12.96 -2.10
N GLN A 7 12.82 13.52 -2.73
CA GLN A 7 14.10 12.85 -2.81
C GLN A 7 14.74 12.66 -1.43
N GLY A 8 14.61 13.64 -0.55
CA GLY A 8 15.07 13.51 0.82
C GLY A 8 14.34 12.39 1.56
N HIS A 9 13.03 12.33 1.42
CA HIS A 9 12.24 11.24 1.99
C HIS A 9 12.63 9.91 1.42
N ARG A 10 12.86 9.84 0.11
CA ARG A 10 13.28 8.61 -0.53
C ARG A 10 14.57 8.08 0.05
N ALA A 11 15.54 8.96 0.30
CA ALA A 11 16.81 8.55 0.85
C ALA A 11 16.64 7.89 2.22
N ARG A 12 15.72 8.38 3.04
CA ARG A 12 15.45 7.80 4.35
C ARG A 12 14.64 6.51 4.28
N LYS A 13 13.82 6.35 3.24
CA LYS A 13 12.91 5.21 3.10
C LYS A 13 13.29 4.26 1.99
N ARG A 14 14.45 4.44 1.39
CA ARG A 14 14.83 3.67 0.20
C ARG A 14 14.77 2.16 0.40
N PHE A 15 14.89 1.70 1.63
CA PHE A 15 14.77 0.29 1.95
C PHE A 15 13.43 -0.27 1.52
N GLY A 16 12.34 0.38 1.90
CA GLY A 16 11.01 -0.05 1.53
C GLY A 16 10.64 0.29 0.09
N GLN A 17 11.31 1.29 -0.49
CA GLN A 17 10.93 1.80 -1.81
C GLN A 17 11.68 1.19 -2.96
N ASN A 18 12.74 0.41 -2.72
CA ASN A 18 13.51 -0.21 -3.78
C ASN A 18 12.65 -1.08 -4.70
N PHE A 19 11.71 -1.81 -4.13
CA PHE A 19 10.80 -2.64 -4.92
C PHE A 19 9.85 -1.81 -5.76
N LEU A 20 9.43 -0.66 -5.25
CA LEU A 20 8.49 0.21 -5.97
C LEU A 20 9.12 0.91 -7.17
N HIS A 21 10.46 0.95 -7.24
CA HIS A 21 11.16 1.51 -8.40
C HIS A 21 11.45 0.47 -9.47
N ASP A 22 11.25 -0.81 -9.15
CA ASP A 22 11.39 -1.87 -10.13
C ASP A 22 10.08 -2.00 -10.90
N ARG A 23 10.08 -1.51 -12.14
CA ARG A 23 8.90 -1.51 -12.99
C ARG A 23 8.31 -2.91 -13.18
N HIS A 24 9.16 -3.91 -13.23
CA HIS A 24 8.74 -5.30 -13.38
C HIS A 24 7.84 -5.74 -12.21
N TRP A 25 8.25 -5.42 -10.98
CA TRP A 25 7.46 -5.78 -9.79
C TRP A 25 6.15 -5.01 -9.72
N ILE A 26 6.18 -3.72 -10.09
CA ILE A 26 4.98 -2.90 -10.12
C ILE A 26 3.97 -3.50 -11.09
N GLU A 27 4.41 -3.85 -12.27
CA GLU A 27 3.52 -4.44 -13.28
C GLU A 27 2.97 -5.80 -12.85
N ARG A 28 3.79 -6.61 -12.19
CA ARG A 28 3.34 -7.91 -11.70
C ARG A 28 2.26 -7.77 -10.65
N ILE A 29 2.44 -6.86 -9.70
CA ILE A 29 1.43 -6.64 -8.66
C ILE A 29 0.18 -6.04 -9.26
N ALA A 30 0.31 -5.05 -10.12
CA ALA A 30 -0.84 -4.43 -10.77
C ALA A 30 -1.66 -5.46 -11.55
N LYS A 31 -0.99 -6.36 -12.24
CA LYS A 31 -1.65 -7.43 -13.00
C LYS A 31 -2.36 -8.40 -12.05
N ALA A 32 -1.73 -8.78 -10.96
CA ALA A 32 -2.33 -9.69 -9.98
C ALA A 32 -3.56 -9.07 -9.34
N VAL A 33 -3.52 -7.79 -9.00
CA VAL A 33 -4.66 -7.07 -8.44
C VAL A 33 -5.77 -6.94 -9.47
N ASN A 34 -5.43 -6.68 -10.71
CA ASN A 34 -6.39 -6.53 -11.80
C ASN A 34 -7.54 -5.61 -11.40
N ALA A 35 -7.20 -4.37 -11.03
CA ALA A 35 -8.17 -3.41 -10.54
C ALA A 35 -9.20 -3.05 -11.59
N THR A 36 -10.46 -3.01 -11.18
CA THR A 36 -11.56 -2.64 -12.06
C THR A 36 -12.41 -1.58 -11.40
N GLU A 37 -13.16 -0.84 -12.22
CA GLU A 37 -14.03 0.21 -11.73
C GLU A 37 -15.02 -0.34 -10.70
N GLY A 38 -15.17 0.37 -9.58
CA GLY A 38 -16.04 -0.06 -8.49
C GLY A 38 -15.34 -0.86 -7.41
N ASP A 39 -14.10 -1.27 -7.63
CA ASP A 39 -13.34 -1.96 -6.58
C ASP A 39 -13.05 -1.03 -5.40
N ASP A 40 -13.16 -1.57 -4.19
CA ASP A 40 -12.82 -0.86 -2.97
C ASP A 40 -11.38 -1.22 -2.59
N ILE A 41 -10.43 -0.48 -3.14
CA ILE A 41 -9.00 -0.73 -2.95
C ILE A 41 -8.43 0.26 -1.94
N VAL A 42 -7.69 -0.27 -0.96
CA VAL A 42 -6.90 0.54 -0.03
C VAL A 42 -5.43 0.14 -0.17
N GLU A 43 -4.61 1.08 -0.58
CA GLU A 43 -3.16 0.87 -0.68
C GLU A 43 -2.49 1.34 0.60
N ILE A 44 -1.61 0.51 1.16
CA ILE A 44 -0.86 0.86 2.36
C ILE A 44 0.54 1.30 1.94
N GLY A 45 0.92 2.52 2.31
CA GLY A 45 2.24 3.06 2.04
C GLY A 45 2.50 3.33 0.56
N PRO A 46 1.68 4.15 -0.09
CA PRO A 46 1.82 4.40 -1.54
C PRO A 46 3.15 5.04 -1.93
N GLY A 47 3.84 5.68 -0.98
CA GLY A 47 5.13 6.29 -1.25
C GLY A 47 5.04 7.32 -2.36
N GLN A 48 5.81 7.12 -3.43
CA GLN A 48 5.83 8.01 -4.59
C GLN A 48 4.83 7.62 -5.66
N ALA A 49 3.87 6.77 -5.31
CA ALA A 49 2.70 6.47 -6.11
C ALA A 49 2.93 5.66 -7.40
N ALA A 50 4.03 4.93 -7.48
CA ALA A 50 4.28 4.12 -8.67
C ALA A 50 3.19 3.06 -8.87
N LEU A 51 2.86 2.32 -7.83
CA LEU A 51 1.77 1.34 -7.90
C LEU A 51 0.41 2.05 -7.87
N THR A 52 0.30 3.14 -7.12
CA THR A 52 -0.94 3.91 -7.00
C THR A 52 -1.49 4.30 -8.37
N ARG A 53 -0.64 4.78 -9.26
CA ARG A 53 -1.05 5.18 -10.61
C ARG A 53 -1.67 4.03 -11.38
N GLU A 54 -1.10 2.84 -11.24
CA GLU A 54 -1.64 1.65 -11.90
C GLU A 54 -3.00 1.26 -11.32
N LEU A 55 -3.15 1.36 -10.02
CA LEU A 55 -4.41 1.03 -9.36
C LEU A 55 -5.51 2.02 -9.75
N ILE A 56 -5.18 3.31 -9.83
CA ILE A 56 -6.12 4.34 -10.26
C ILE A 56 -6.51 4.13 -11.72
N ALA A 57 -5.56 3.75 -12.57
CA ALA A 57 -5.84 3.50 -13.98
C ALA A 57 -6.90 2.42 -14.15
N GLY A 58 -6.90 1.41 -13.28
CA GLY A 58 -7.89 0.32 -13.35
C GLY A 58 -9.19 0.62 -12.62
N ALA A 59 -9.10 1.13 -11.40
CA ALA A 59 -10.27 1.28 -10.53
C ALA A 59 -10.92 2.66 -10.60
N GLY A 60 -10.20 3.66 -11.09
CA GLY A 60 -10.68 5.04 -11.14
C GLY A 60 -10.47 5.80 -9.85
N LYS A 61 -10.87 5.23 -8.74
CA LYS A 61 -10.69 5.82 -7.41
C LYS A 61 -10.10 4.79 -6.47
N VAL A 62 -9.13 5.23 -5.67
CA VAL A 62 -8.40 4.39 -4.72
C VAL A 62 -8.29 5.14 -3.40
N ARG A 63 -8.30 4.41 -2.30
CA ARG A 63 -7.96 4.96 -1.00
C ARG A 63 -6.53 4.53 -0.66
N ALA A 64 -5.85 5.32 0.17
CA ALA A 64 -4.50 4.98 0.60
C ALA A 64 -4.29 5.38 2.05
N VAL A 65 -3.45 4.62 2.74
CA VAL A 65 -3.03 4.90 4.10
C VAL A 65 -1.56 5.29 4.07
N GLU A 66 -1.25 6.50 4.52
CA GLU A 66 0.12 7.00 4.55
C GLU A 66 0.38 7.69 5.88
N ILE A 67 1.45 7.27 6.57
CA ILE A 67 1.83 7.83 7.85
C ILE A 67 2.72 9.07 7.71
N ASP A 68 3.45 9.19 6.61
CA ASP A 68 4.37 10.29 6.38
C ASP A 68 3.61 11.53 5.94
N ARG A 69 3.73 12.60 6.74
CA ARG A 69 2.98 13.84 6.51
C ARG A 69 3.30 14.48 5.18
N ASP A 70 4.58 14.50 4.80
CA ASP A 70 5.00 15.17 3.56
C ASP A 70 4.56 14.39 2.33
N LEU A 71 4.68 13.06 2.38
CA LEU A 71 4.17 12.23 1.31
C LEU A 71 2.66 12.34 1.18
N ALA A 72 1.96 12.38 2.32
CA ALA A 72 0.51 12.55 2.32
C ALA A 72 0.09 13.85 1.64
N ALA A 73 0.77 14.95 1.95
CA ALA A 73 0.48 16.23 1.33
C ALA A 73 0.71 16.19 -0.18
N TRP A 74 1.82 15.61 -0.60
CA TRP A 74 2.15 15.47 -2.01
C TRP A 74 1.13 14.62 -2.75
N LEU A 75 0.69 13.53 -2.14
CA LEU A 75 -0.30 12.63 -2.73
C LEU A 75 -1.64 13.32 -2.91
N LYS A 76 -2.06 14.12 -1.94
CA LYS A 76 -3.31 14.88 -2.03
C LYS A 76 -3.26 15.89 -3.18
N GLU A 77 -2.13 16.55 -3.36
CA GLU A 77 -1.96 17.50 -4.45
C GLU A 77 -1.91 16.81 -5.80
N THR A 78 -1.26 15.65 -5.86
CA THR A 78 -1.04 14.95 -7.13
C THR A 78 -2.33 14.27 -7.62
N PHE A 79 -3.12 13.74 -6.70
CA PHE A 79 -4.35 13.01 -7.04
C PHE A 79 -5.54 13.56 -6.25
N PRO A 80 -5.97 14.80 -6.54
CA PRO A 80 -6.99 15.44 -5.70
C PRO A 80 -8.36 14.76 -5.74
N GLU A 81 -8.67 14.04 -6.81
CA GLU A 81 -9.98 13.40 -6.98
C GLU A 81 -9.90 11.88 -6.99
N SER A 82 -8.81 11.33 -7.49
CA SER A 82 -8.67 9.88 -7.68
C SER A 82 -8.23 9.15 -6.43
N LEU A 83 -7.59 9.84 -5.49
CA LEU A 83 -7.03 9.23 -4.30
C LEU A 83 -7.62 9.87 -3.05
N SER A 84 -8.24 9.06 -2.20
CA SER A 84 -8.68 9.48 -0.87
C SER A 84 -7.65 9.00 0.14
N LEU A 85 -7.07 9.93 0.87
CA LEU A 85 -5.95 9.64 1.73
C LEU A 85 -6.35 9.56 3.19
N ILE A 86 -5.88 8.54 3.87
CA ILE A 86 -6.00 8.37 5.32
C ILE A 86 -4.60 8.57 5.89
N GLU A 87 -4.39 9.68 6.60
CA GLU A 87 -3.13 9.94 7.26
C GLU A 87 -3.12 9.23 8.60
N ALA A 88 -2.53 8.05 8.63
CA ALA A 88 -2.52 7.23 9.83
C ALA A 88 -1.47 6.13 9.72
N ASP A 89 -1.14 5.55 10.86
CA ASP A 89 -0.38 4.31 10.92
C ASP A 89 -1.36 3.16 10.66
N ALA A 90 -1.07 2.35 9.65
CA ALA A 90 -1.94 1.23 9.29
C ALA A 90 -2.17 0.27 10.46
N LEU A 91 -1.22 0.18 11.39
CA LEU A 91 -1.34 -0.70 12.56
C LEU A 91 -2.32 -0.17 13.59
N THR A 92 -2.71 1.11 13.52
CA THR A 92 -3.64 1.70 14.48
C THR A 92 -5.07 1.75 13.96
N LEU A 93 -5.30 1.41 12.71
CA LEU A 93 -6.63 1.50 12.11
C LEU A 93 -7.51 0.32 12.51
N ASP A 94 -8.80 0.60 12.65
CA ASP A 94 -9.81 -0.45 12.75
C ASP A 94 -10.22 -0.85 11.33
N TRP A 95 -9.69 -1.95 10.85
CA TRP A 95 -9.88 -2.39 9.47
C TRP A 95 -11.32 -2.82 9.18
N THR A 96 -12.08 -3.19 10.22
CA THR A 96 -13.50 -3.47 10.02
C THR A 96 -14.26 -2.22 9.62
N GLN A 97 -13.82 -1.06 10.11
CA GLN A 97 -14.44 0.22 9.75
C GLN A 97 -13.89 0.78 8.45
N VAL A 98 -12.65 0.46 8.11
CA VAL A 98 -12.08 0.85 6.81
C VAL A 98 -12.85 0.16 5.69
N ALA A 99 -13.23 -1.08 5.88
CA ALA A 99 -14.06 -1.82 4.92
C ALA A 99 -15.48 -1.26 4.93
N LYS A 100 -15.87 -0.60 3.86
CA LYS A 100 -17.20 0.00 3.75
C LYS A 100 -18.29 -1.02 3.42
N ASN A 101 -17.93 -2.03 2.69
CA ASN A 101 -18.76 -3.19 2.40
C ASN A 101 -17.80 -4.38 2.41
N ASP A 102 -18.28 -5.57 2.32
CA ASP A 102 -17.44 -6.76 2.54
C ASP A 102 -16.56 -7.12 1.36
N ASN A 103 -16.07 -6.13 0.63
CA ASN A 103 -15.26 -6.31 -0.57
C ASN A 103 -13.96 -5.53 -0.54
N LEU A 104 -13.42 -5.26 0.64
CA LEU A 104 -12.17 -4.51 0.77
C LEU A 104 -11.01 -5.28 0.13
N ARG A 105 -10.25 -4.58 -0.71
CA ARG A 105 -9.05 -5.12 -1.34
C ARG A 105 -7.86 -4.34 -0.84
N VAL A 106 -6.92 -5.01 -0.17
CA VAL A 106 -5.78 -4.36 0.47
C VAL A 106 -4.53 -4.65 -0.35
N VAL A 107 -3.80 -3.60 -0.69
CA VAL A 107 -2.60 -3.69 -1.52
C VAL A 107 -1.49 -2.89 -0.85
N GLY A 108 -0.27 -3.37 -0.90
CA GLY A 108 0.82 -2.58 -0.36
C GLY A 108 2.18 -3.21 -0.50
N ASN A 109 3.20 -2.36 -0.32
CA ASN A 109 4.58 -2.77 -0.19
C ASN A 109 4.96 -2.59 1.28
N LEU A 110 5.15 -3.68 2.00
CA LEU A 110 5.27 -3.66 3.45
C LEU A 110 6.72 -3.81 3.90
N PRO A 111 7.24 -2.83 4.70
CA PRO A 111 8.49 -3.06 5.41
C PRO A 111 8.37 -4.25 6.36
N TYR A 112 9.48 -4.91 6.62
CA TYR A 112 9.47 -6.13 7.44
C TYR A 112 8.92 -5.91 8.85
N ASN A 113 9.15 -4.73 9.41
CA ASN A 113 8.77 -4.44 10.79
C ASN A 113 7.26 -4.24 10.99
N ILE A 114 6.50 -4.01 9.92
CA ILE A 114 5.06 -3.83 10.03
C ILE A 114 4.27 -4.94 9.34
N SER A 115 4.93 -5.80 8.55
CA SER A 115 4.22 -6.80 7.75
C SER A 115 3.47 -7.81 8.62
N SER A 116 4.12 -8.42 9.61
CA SER A 116 3.48 -9.42 10.45
C SER A 116 2.36 -8.84 11.32
N PRO A 117 2.60 -7.73 12.07
CA PRO A 117 1.51 -7.14 12.85
C PRO A 117 0.33 -6.73 11.99
N LEU A 118 0.59 -6.18 10.79
CA LEU A 118 -0.48 -5.76 9.90
C LEU A 118 -1.29 -6.94 9.41
N LEU A 119 -0.64 -8.04 9.06
CA LEU A 119 -1.33 -9.25 8.62
C LEU A 119 -2.25 -9.78 9.70
N PHE A 120 -1.81 -9.75 10.98
CA PHE A 120 -2.68 -10.13 12.09
C PHE A 120 -3.89 -9.21 12.23
N LYS A 121 -3.70 -7.92 12.06
CA LYS A 121 -4.82 -6.97 12.10
C LYS A 121 -5.82 -7.22 10.98
N LEU A 122 -5.34 -7.53 9.80
CA LEU A 122 -6.21 -7.83 8.67
C LEU A 122 -6.95 -9.15 8.86
N LEU A 123 -6.35 -10.12 9.56
CA LEU A 123 -7.04 -11.35 9.92
C LEU A 123 -8.26 -11.08 10.80
N GLU A 124 -8.16 -10.10 11.70
CA GLU A 124 -9.30 -9.72 12.53
C GLU A 124 -10.46 -9.19 11.71
N ALA A 125 -10.19 -8.64 10.54
CA ALA A 125 -11.20 -8.10 9.64
C ALA A 125 -11.44 -9.00 8.43
N ALA A 126 -11.04 -10.27 8.49
CA ALA A 126 -11.03 -11.17 7.34
C ALA A 126 -12.37 -11.29 6.63
N ASP A 127 -13.47 -11.24 7.38
CA ASP A 127 -14.83 -11.35 6.81
C ASP A 127 -15.17 -10.16 5.91
N HIS A 128 -14.45 -9.06 6.03
CA HIS A 128 -14.69 -7.83 5.28
C HIS A 128 -13.67 -7.62 4.16
N VAL A 129 -12.67 -8.49 4.04
CA VAL A 129 -11.58 -8.35 3.08
C VAL A 129 -11.74 -9.38 1.98
N LYS A 130 -11.88 -8.89 0.75
CA LYS A 130 -12.01 -9.75 -0.41
C LYS A 130 -10.69 -10.42 -0.77
N ASP A 131 -9.61 -9.64 -0.83
CA ASP A 131 -8.28 -10.17 -1.10
C ASP A 131 -7.21 -9.20 -0.61
N GLN A 132 -5.96 -9.67 -0.62
CA GLN A 132 -4.80 -8.92 -0.19
C GLN A 132 -3.65 -9.22 -1.13
N HIS A 133 -2.93 -8.17 -1.54
CA HIS A 133 -1.77 -8.29 -2.42
C HIS A 133 -0.63 -7.48 -1.83
N PHE A 134 0.38 -8.16 -1.31
CA PHE A 134 1.49 -7.49 -0.67
C PHE A 134 2.80 -7.86 -1.33
N MET A 135 3.66 -6.86 -1.47
CA MET A 135 5.06 -7.08 -1.79
C MET A 135 5.83 -7.05 -0.47
N LEU A 136 6.38 -8.19 -0.07
CA LEU A 136 7.17 -8.28 1.15
C LEU A 136 8.64 -8.14 0.80
N GLN A 137 9.39 -7.54 1.71
CA GLN A 137 10.82 -7.44 1.54
C GLN A 137 11.46 -8.83 1.66
N LYS A 138 12.57 -9.02 0.95
CA LYS A 138 13.24 -10.30 0.89
C LYS A 138 13.57 -10.87 2.26
N GLU A 139 13.99 -10.01 3.18
CA GLU A 139 14.36 -10.43 4.53
C GLU A 139 13.20 -11.07 5.27
N VAL A 140 11.98 -10.58 5.07
CA VAL A 140 10.80 -11.17 5.69
C VAL A 140 10.54 -12.56 5.14
N VAL A 141 10.64 -12.71 3.83
CA VAL A 141 10.46 -14.01 3.18
C VAL A 141 11.49 -15.01 3.67
N ASP A 142 12.75 -14.61 3.74
CA ASP A 142 13.83 -15.47 4.20
C ASP A 142 13.59 -15.94 5.64
N ARG A 143 13.10 -15.07 6.52
CA ARG A 143 12.74 -15.43 7.89
C ARG A 143 11.60 -16.42 7.94
N MET A 144 10.59 -16.22 7.14
CA MET A 144 9.44 -17.11 7.10
C MET A 144 9.85 -18.51 6.66
N VAL A 145 10.72 -18.61 5.67
CA VAL A 145 11.25 -19.87 5.20
C VAL A 145 12.07 -20.55 6.31
N ALA A 146 12.92 -19.79 7.01
CA ALA A 146 13.74 -20.33 8.08
C ALA A 146 12.89 -20.87 9.23
N GLN A 147 11.77 -20.24 9.54
CA GLN A 147 10.86 -20.69 10.60
C GLN A 147 10.13 -21.97 10.24
N HIS A 148 9.89 -22.20 8.98
CA HIS A 148 9.14 -23.37 8.51
C HIS A 148 10.05 -24.48 7.98
N GLY A 149 11.29 -24.14 7.75
CA GLY A 149 12.27 -25.09 7.24
C GLY A 149 13.14 -25.66 8.30
#